data_6e4cc9f03698a3b9979a2c0ece5bd2a0
#
_entry.id   6e4cc9f03698a3b9979a2c0ece5bd2a0
#
_cell.length_a   1.000
_cell.length_b   1.000
_cell.length_c   1.000
_cell.angle_alpha   90.00
_cell.angle_beta   90.00
_cell.angle_gamma   90.00
#
_symmetry.space_group_name_H-M   'P 1'
#
loop_
_entity.id
_entity.type
_entity.pdbx_description
1 polymer ?
#
loop_
_entity_poly.entity_id
_entity_poly.type
_entity_poly.pdbx_seq_one_letter_code
_entity_poly.pdbx_strand_id
1 'polypeptide(L)'
;APLVMGVVLILGFLLLIALRDKHGQSTLARTATRFGWANTRARRKNIYRSGPLGRADWGTMQLPGLAAASRLVEYKDSYNRPFAMIHVPSTGDFTIVIGSEPDGSSLVDREQVDIWVAEWGMWLANVADEPGLEAVSVTIETAPDTGLRLQRMIQNGIVDDAPQFAKELLTEIQGSYPSGAAVVRAYIALTFNAAARSGGRKRSADEMGRELASRVPGLTLGLSSTGAGAVHPLSAQELCEVIRVAYDPAAAVLIDEANAAGEPPELYWPEVGPTAHQATWDSYRHDSATSVTWMMSTAPRGNVPSSILARLLAPHRDIARKRVTLLYRPIDAARAAAIVEADVRNATFNLSSADRPSARSIASTRAAVATAAEEASGAGLVNFGMLITATVTDRSREQDARAAIDNLSATARLRVRLVHGSQDSAFAAALPLGLVLPKHLQVPAEVRGQL
;
A
#
# COMPACT_ATOMS: atom_id res chain seq x y z
N ALA A 1 -41.57 -31.51 15.41
CA ALA A 1 -41.50 -30.06 15.04
C ALA A 1 -40.11 -29.42 15.35
N PRO A 2 -39.50 -29.48 16.55
CA PRO A 2 -38.25 -28.76 16.84
C PRO A 2 -37.05 -29.26 16.02
N LEU A 3 -36.96 -30.55 15.72
CA LEU A 3 -35.87 -31.17 14.97
C LEU A 3 -35.87 -30.74 13.52
N VAL A 4 -37.06 -30.63 12.87
CA VAL A 4 -37.22 -30.14 11.52
C VAL A 4 -36.85 -28.66 11.44
N MET A 5 -37.25 -27.86 12.45
CA MET A 5 -36.89 -26.44 12.51
C MET A 5 -35.39 -26.25 12.70
N GLY A 6 -34.74 -27.10 13.49
CA GLY A 6 -33.29 -27.09 13.63
C GLY A 6 -32.55 -27.41 12.34
N VAL A 7 -33.02 -28.44 11.60
CA VAL A 7 -32.44 -28.80 10.31
C VAL A 7 -32.62 -27.66 9.28
N VAL A 8 -33.81 -27.03 9.22
CA VAL A 8 -34.06 -25.89 8.33
C VAL A 8 -33.16 -24.70 8.65
N LEU A 9 -32.94 -24.39 9.94
CA LEU A 9 -32.02 -23.31 10.35
C LEU A 9 -30.57 -23.61 9.98
N ILE A 10 -30.11 -24.85 10.15
CA ILE A 10 -28.75 -25.27 9.78
C ILE A 10 -28.59 -25.20 8.24
N LEU A 11 -29.56 -25.71 7.46
CA LEU A 11 -29.52 -25.64 6.02
C LEU A 11 -29.56 -24.18 5.52
N GLY A 12 -30.38 -23.33 6.14
CA GLY A 12 -30.40 -21.90 5.85
C GLY A 12 -29.06 -21.22 6.13
N PHE A 13 -28.41 -21.55 7.25
CA PHE A 13 -27.09 -21.03 7.59
C PHE A 13 -26.01 -21.52 6.61
N LEU A 14 -26.00 -22.80 6.26
CA LEU A 14 -25.11 -23.37 5.26
C LEU A 14 -25.30 -22.73 3.88
N LEU A 15 -26.56 -22.45 3.49
CA LEU A 15 -26.89 -21.77 2.25
C LEU A 15 -26.29 -20.34 2.23
N LEU A 16 -26.36 -19.60 3.34
CA LEU A 16 -25.77 -18.27 3.47
C LEU A 16 -24.24 -18.29 3.33
N ILE A 17 -23.59 -19.38 3.72
CA ILE A 17 -22.14 -19.55 3.54
C ILE A 17 -21.83 -19.97 2.10
N ALA A 18 -22.64 -20.83 1.50
CA ALA A 18 -22.42 -21.38 0.15
C ALA A 18 -22.66 -20.35 -0.97
N LEU A 19 -23.60 -19.43 -0.77
CA LEU A 19 -23.89 -18.37 -1.75
C LEU A 19 -22.75 -17.34 -1.77
N ARG A 20 -22.00 -17.34 -2.87
CA ARG A 20 -20.91 -16.40 -3.10
C ARG A 20 -21.26 -15.43 -4.23
N ASP A 21 -20.81 -14.18 -4.08
CA ASP A 21 -20.96 -13.17 -5.13
C ASP A 21 -19.88 -13.33 -6.24
N LYS A 22 -19.94 -12.42 -7.24
CA LYS A 22 -18.94 -12.37 -8.34
C LYS A 22 -17.49 -12.17 -7.88
N HIS A 23 -17.29 -11.74 -6.64
CA HIS A 23 -15.97 -11.50 -6.01
C HIS A 23 -15.60 -12.59 -4.99
N GLY A 24 -16.39 -13.66 -4.88
CA GLY A 24 -16.13 -14.79 -3.99
C GLY A 24 -16.53 -14.58 -2.53
N GLN A 25 -17.16 -13.45 -2.18
CA GLN A 25 -17.65 -13.20 -0.81
C GLN A 25 -18.93 -13.96 -0.53
N SER A 26 -18.99 -14.62 0.65
CA SER A 26 -20.22 -15.22 1.13
C SER A 26 -21.24 -14.15 1.57
N THR A 27 -22.53 -14.48 1.49
CA THR A 27 -23.59 -13.59 1.99
C THR A 27 -23.46 -13.33 3.48
N LEU A 28 -22.94 -14.30 4.26
CA LEU A 28 -22.65 -14.14 5.68
C LEU A 28 -21.58 -13.05 5.92
N ALA A 29 -20.48 -13.06 5.17
CA ALA A 29 -19.45 -12.04 5.29
C ALA A 29 -19.99 -10.64 4.97
N ARG A 30 -20.87 -10.52 3.97
CA ARG A 30 -21.51 -9.24 3.60
C ARG A 30 -22.45 -8.73 4.70
N THR A 31 -23.23 -9.60 5.30
CA THR A 31 -24.11 -9.21 6.42
C THR A 31 -23.30 -8.82 7.64
N ALA A 32 -22.24 -9.57 7.98
CA ALA A 32 -21.33 -9.21 9.06
C ALA A 32 -20.67 -7.83 8.86
N THR A 33 -20.24 -7.51 7.63
CA THR A 33 -19.70 -6.18 7.29
C THR A 33 -20.74 -5.09 7.48
N ARG A 34 -22.00 -5.32 7.08
CA ARG A 34 -23.10 -4.35 7.28
C ARG A 34 -23.41 -4.12 8.75
N PHE A 35 -23.45 -5.17 9.55
CA PHE A 35 -23.64 -5.06 11.00
C PHE A 35 -22.48 -4.32 11.66
N GLY A 36 -21.23 -4.65 11.31
CA GLY A 36 -20.05 -3.95 11.80
C GLY A 36 -20.10 -2.46 11.47
N TRP A 37 -20.46 -2.12 10.24
CA TRP A 37 -20.63 -0.73 9.82
C TRP A 37 -21.76 -0.01 10.57
N ALA A 38 -22.93 -0.64 10.72
CA ALA A 38 -24.05 -0.06 11.47
C ALA A 38 -23.64 0.23 12.93
N ASN A 39 -22.92 -0.66 13.59
CA ASN A 39 -22.38 -0.45 14.93
C ASN A 39 -21.34 0.69 14.97
N THR A 40 -20.42 0.74 14.00
CA THR A 40 -19.44 1.82 13.86
C THR A 40 -20.12 3.18 13.72
N ARG A 41 -21.15 3.26 12.87
CA ARG A 41 -21.95 4.47 12.65
C ARG A 41 -22.77 4.85 13.88
N ALA A 42 -23.43 3.88 14.51
CA ALA A 42 -24.22 4.14 15.74
C ALA A 42 -23.34 4.69 16.87
N ARG A 43 -22.11 4.22 16.99
CA ARG A 43 -21.13 4.71 17.96
C ARG A 43 -20.36 5.93 17.48
N ARG A 44 -20.64 6.48 16.31
CA ARG A 44 -19.96 7.63 15.67
C ARG A 44 -18.44 7.45 15.56
N LYS A 45 -17.94 6.22 15.48
CA LYS A 45 -16.52 5.92 15.28
C LYS A 45 -16.03 6.21 13.86
N ASN A 46 -16.95 6.42 12.92
CA ASN A 46 -16.69 6.80 11.55
C ASN A 46 -16.40 8.29 11.36
N ILE A 47 -16.40 9.07 12.44
CA ILE A 47 -16.14 10.51 12.43
C ILE A 47 -14.97 10.79 13.37
N TYR A 48 -13.97 11.50 12.88
CA TYR A 48 -12.85 12.01 13.65
C TYR A 48 -12.76 13.52 13.50
N ARG A 49 -12.40 14.19 14.57
CA ARG A 49 -12.08 15.62 14.63
C ARG A 49 -10.90 15.79 15.57
N SER A 50 -9.87 16.49 15.12
CA SER A 50 -8.70 16.82 15.93
C SER A 50 -8.89 18.15 16.66
N GLY A 51 -8.01 18.44 17.60
CA GLY A 51 -7.98 19.70 18.32
C GLY A 51 -9.20 19.95 19.22
N PRO A 52 -9.55 21.21 19.48
CA PRO A 52 -10.62 21.60 20.42
C PRO A 52 -12.01 21.07 20.05
N LEU A 53 -12.23 20.73 18.77
CA LEU A 53 -13.49 20.15 18.29
C LEU A 53 -13.49 18.62 18.37
N GLY A 54 -12.42 18.05 18.90
CA GLY A 54 -12.29 16.60 19.14
C GLY A 54 -13.19 16.13 20.28
N ARG A 55 -13.19 14.81 20.51
CA ARG A 55 -13.94 14.21 21.63
C ARG A 55 -13.18 14.22 22.95
N ALA A 56 -11.88 14.53 22.92
CA ALA A 56 -11.07 14.69 24.12
C ALA A 56 -11.19 16.13 24.63
N ASP A 57 -11.29 16.30 25.94
CA ASP A 57 -11.57 17.60 26.57
C ASP A 57 -10.51 18.67 26.30
N TRP A 58 -9.27 18.26 25.97
CA TRP A 58 -8.12 19.15 25.67
C TRP A 58 -7.64 19.10 24.22
N GLY A 59 -8.42 18.49 23.32
CA GLY A 59 -8.06 18.37 21.92
C GLY A 59 -6.88 17.43 21.67
N THR A 60 -7.14 16.22 21.18
CA THR A 60 -6.10 15.27 20.83
C THR A 60 -5.82 15.38 19.35
N MET A 61 -4.55 15.57 18.98
CA MET A 61 -4.06 15.43 17.61
C MET A 61 -3.39 14.07 17.48
N GLN A 62 -3.84 13.25 16.54
CA GLN A 62 -3.27 11.95 16.25
C GLN A 62 -3.70 11.48 14.86
N LEU A 63 -2.99 10.54 14.30
CA LEU A 63 -3.47 9.85 13.11
C LEU A 63 -4.77 9.11 13.41
N PRO A 64 -5.72 9.03 12.47
CA PRO A 64 -6.99 8.36 12.73
C PRO A 64 -6.90 6.83 12.58
N GLY A 65 -7.87 6.13 13.18
CA GLY A 65 -8.14 4.72 12.96
C GLY A 65 -6.99 3.80 13.34
N LEU A 66 -6.56 2.93 12.43
CA LEU A 66 -5.52 1.92 12.69
C LEU A 66 -4.14 2.54 12.98
N ALA A 67 -3.88 3.72 12.49
CA ALA A 67 -2.63 4.44 12.71
C ALA A 67 -2.59 5.28 14.01
N ALA A 68 -3.69 5.37 14.76
CA ALA A 68 -3.84 6.26 15.91
C ALA A 68 -2.77 6.06 17.01
N ALA A 69 -2.36 4.82 17.25
CA ALA A 69 -1.35 4.48 18.25
C ALA A 69 0.09 4.54 17.72
N SER A 70 0.29 4.87 16.44
CA SER A 70 1.64 4.89 15.85
C SER A 70 2.48 6.04 16.39
N ARG A 71 3.77 5.79 16.48
CA ARG A 71 4.79 6.75 16.91
C ARG A 71 5.89 6.80 15.86
N LEU A 72 6.46 7.96 15.64
CA LEU A 72 7.58 8.14 14.72
C LEU A 72 8.83 8.51 15.53
N VAL A 73 9.94 7.85 15.22
CA VAL A 73 11.26 8.16 15.78
C VAL A 73 12.26 8.15 14.64
N GLU A 74 13.18 9.10 14.65
CA GLU A 74 14.25 9.18 13.67
C GLU A 74 15.55 8.61 14.23
N TYR A 75 16.26 7.85 13.41
CA TYR A 75 17.58 7.31 13.66
C TYR A 75 18.53 7.64 12.50
N LYS A 76 19.79 7.32 12.63
CA LYS A 76 20.77 7.43 11.56
C LYS A 76 21.32 6.06 11.21
N ASP A 77 21.46 5.80 9.93
CA ASP A 77 22.05 4.56 9.43
C ASP A 77 23.59 4.57 9.53
N SER A 78 24.25 3.49 9.11
CA SER A 78 25.70 3.35 9.15
C SER A 78 26.46 4.37 8.28
N TYR A 79 25.78 5.05 7.36
CA TYR A 79 26.32 6.15 6.54
C TYR A 79 25.91 7.53 7.06
N ASN A 80 25.39 7.60 8.30
CA ASN A 80 24.91 8.83 8.95
C ASN A 80 23.71 9.49 8.22
N ARG A 81 22.98 8.75 7.38
CA ARG A 81 21.75 9.23 6.74
C ARG A 81 20.58 9.07 7.71
N PRO A 82 19.71 10.09 7.86
CA PRO A 82 18.52 9.96 8.69
C PRO A 82 17.54 8.93 8.09
N PHE A 83 16.87 8.18 8.95
CA PHE A 83 15.74 7.35 8.57
C PHE A 83 14.67 7.34 9.64
N ALA A 84 13.44 7.43 9.20
CA ALA A 84 12.26 7.35 10.06
C ALA A 84 11.91 5.89 10.37
N MET A 85 11.53 5.63 11.62
CA MET A 85 10.98 4.35 12.05
C MET A 85 9.61 4.57 12.69
N ILE A 86 8.58 4.03 12.06
CA ILE A 86 7.21 4.02 12.61
C ILE A 86 7.10 2.83 13.57
N HIS A 87 6.66 3.08 14.78
CA HIS A 87 6.36 2.05 15.77
C HIS A 87 4.86 1.98 16.00
N VAL A 88 4.26 0.80 15.87
CA VAL A 88 2.86 0.51 16.19
C VAL A 88 2.81 -0.37 17.44
N PRO A 89 2.67 0.22 18.65
CA PRO A 89 2.76 -0.52 19.92
C PRO A 89 1.74 -1.64 20.06
N SER A 90 0.54 -1.48 19.49
CA SER A 90 -0.55 -2.47 19.58
C SER A 90 -0.22 -3.79 18.89
N THR A 91 0.57 -3.79 17.82
CA THR A 91 1.00 -4.99 17.08
C THR A 91 2.45 -5.36 17.39
N GLY A 92 3.23 -4.43 17.95
CA GLY A 92 4.67 -4.57 18.18
C GLY A 92 5.48 -4.52 16.89
N ASP A 93 4.97 -3.83 15.88
CA ASP A 93 5.61 -3.69 14.57
C ASP A 93 6.41 -2.39 14.47
N PHE A 94 7.50 -2.48 13.72
CA PHE A 94 8.40 -1.36 13.40
C PHE A 94 8.56 -1.28 11.89
N THR A 95 8.31 -0.13 11.32
CA THR A 95 8.35 0.07 9.86
C THR A 95 9.35 1.14 9.49
N ILE A 96 10.21 0.84 8.54
CA ILE A 96 11.05 1.82 7.85
C ILE A 96 10.49 2.05 6.45
N VAL A 97 10.65 3.25 5.93
CA VAL A 97 10.14 3.61 4.61
C VAL A 97 11.29 4.10 3.74
N ILE A 98 11.40 3.51 2.56
CA ILE A 98 12.35 3.91 1.52
C ILE A 98 11.57 4.65 0.45
N GLY A 99 11.96 5.89 0.17
CA GLY A 99 11.47 6.68 -0.96
C GLY A 99 12.20 6.32 -2.24
N SER A 100 11.51 6.40 -3.36
CA SER A 100 12.02 6.09 -4.68
C SER A 100 11.40 7.04 -5.71
N GLU A 101 12.22 7.56 -6.61
CA GLU A 101 11.81 8.31 -7.78
C GLU A 101 12.08 7.44 -9.02
N PRO A 102 11.09 6.64 -9.49
CA PRO A 102 11.30 5.69 -10.57
C PRO A 102 11.71 6.39 -11.88
N ASP A 103 12.69 5.84 -12.58
CA ASP A 103 13.19 6.38 -13.86
C ASP A 103 12.16 6.30 -14.99
N GLY A 104 11.12 5.47 -14.83
CA GLY A 104 10.14 5.20 -15.86
C GLY A 104 10.66 4.21 -16.91
N SER A 105 9.75 3.68 -17.72
CA SER A 105 10.05 2.66 -18.73
C SER A 105 9.84 3.14 -20.17
N SER A 106 9.49 4.42 -20.40
CA SER A 106 9.08 4.91 -21.72
C SER A 106 10.20 5.00 -22.75
N LEU A 107 11.43 5.18 -22.28
CA LEU A 107 12.63 5.33 -23.11
C LEU A 107 13.62 4.17 -22.90
N VAL A 108 13.16 3.05 -22.37
CA VAL A 108 14.00 1.92 -22.02
C VAL A 108 13.62 0.71 -22.85
N ASP A 109 14.61 -0.04 -23.30
CA ASP A 109 14.41 -1.27 -24.05
C ASP A 109 13.70 -2.34 -23.22
N ARG A 110 12.91 -3.16 -23.88
CA ARG A 110 12.13 -4.23 -23.22
C ARG A 110 13.01 -5.21 -22.44
N GLU A 111 14.18 -5.51 -22.96
CA GLU A 111 15.16 -6.39 -22.31
C GLU A 111 15.60 -5.82 -20.95
N GLN A 112 15.85 -4.51 -20.88
CA GLN A 112 16.18 -3.85 -19.61
C GLN A 112 15.02 -3.88 -18.62
N VAL A 113 13.77 -3.73 -19.08
CA VAL A 113 12.58 -3.86 -18.23
C VAL A 113 12.45 -5.28 -17.68
N ASP A 114 12.73 -6.29 -18.48
CA ASP A 114 12.69 -7.70 -18.07
C ASP A 114 13.81 -8.01 -17.05
N ILE A 115 14.99 -7.39 -17.19
CA ILE A 115 16.07 -7.44 -16.18
C ILE A 115 15.60 -6.79 -14.87
N TRP A 116 15.02 -5.61 -14.90
CA TRP A 116 14.51 -4.94 -13.70
C TRP A 116 13.47 -5.79 -12.96
N VAL A 117 12.59 -6.45 -13.69
CA VAL A 117 11.58 -7.36 -13.11
C VAL A 117 12.25 -8.55 -12.42
N ALA A 118 13.29 -9.13 -13.03
CA ALA A 118 14.05 -10.22 -12.42
C ALA A 118 14.80 -9.78 -11.16
N GLU A 119 15.47 -8.63 -11.21
CA GLU A 119 16.16 -8.02 -10.06
C GLU A 119 15.18 -7.69 -8.91
N TRP A 120 13.99 -7.17 -9.24
CA TRP A 120 12.92 -6.97 -8.26
C TRP A 120 12.50 -8.28 -7.60
N GLY A 121 12.35 -9.36 -8.38
CA GLY A 121 12.03 -10.69 -7.86
C GLY A 121 13.10 -11.19 -6.89
N MET A 122 14.39 -11.06 -7.26
CA MET A 122 15.51 -11.43 -6.39
C MET A 122 15.58 -10.57 -5.12
N TRP A 123 15.37 -9.26 -5.23
CA TRP A 123 15.33 -8.38 -4.07
C TRP A 123 14.21 -8.79 -3.12
N LEU A 124 13.01 -9.07 -3.63
CA LEU A 124 11.86 -9.47 -2.82
C LEU A 124 12.10 -10.81 -2.11
N ALA A 125 12.75 -11.77 -2.79
CA ALA A 125 13.15 -13.04 -2.18
C ALA A 125 14.16 -12.83 -1.05
N ASN A 126 15.21 -12.04 -1.28
CA ASN A 126 16.23 -11.73 -0.28
C ASN A 126 15.63 -11.00 0.94
N VAL A 127 14.71 -10.06 0.70
CA VAL A 127 14.03 -9.34 1.78
C VAL A 127 13.08 -10.25 2.55
N ALA A 128 12.49 -11.26 1.90
CA ALA A 128 11.62 -12.23 2.58
C ALA A 128 12.38 -13.07 3.63
N ASP A 129 13.67 -13.29 3.41
CA ASP A 129 14.55 -14.00 4.36
C ASP A 129 15.08 -13.09 5.48
N GLU A 130 14.81 -11.78 5.42
CA GLU A 130 15.24 -10.85 6.44
C GLU A 130 14.63 -11.16 7.82
N PRO A 131 15.48 -11.30 8.84
CA PRO A 131 15.01 -11.72 10.15
C PRO A 131 13.99 -10.75 10.76
N GLY A 132 12.81 -11.28 11.11
CA GLY A 132 11.73 -10.51 11.73
C GLY A 132 10.92 -9.68 10.77
N LEU A 133 11.12 -9.80 9.46
CA LEU A 133 10.26 -9.17 8.48
C LEU A 133 8.86 -9.82 8.51
N GLU A 134 7.85 -8.98 8.59
CA GLU A 134 6.43 -9.39 8.62
C GLU A 134 5.72 -9.06 7.32
N ALA A 135 6.05 -7.92 6.75
CA ALA A 135 5.41 -7.44 5.53
C ALA A 135 6.28 -6.42 4.78
N VAL A 136 6.05 -6.36 3.49
CA VAL A 136 6.53 -5.31 2.59
C VAL A 136 5.33 -4.68 1.92
N SER A 137 5.28 -3.35 1.84
CA SER A 137 4.30 -2.68 1.00
C SER A 137 5.00 -1.75 0.02
N VAL A 138 4.54 -1.74 -1.22
CA VAL A 138 5.02 -0.84 -2.27
C VAL A 138 3.87 0.04 -2.70
N THR A 139 3.93 1.30 -2.37
CA THR A 139 2.93 2.31 -2.71
C THR A 139 3.45 3.16 -3.85
N ILE A 140 2.80 3.08 -5.00
CA ILE A 140 3.08 3.94 -6.14
C ILE A 140 2.01 5.03 -6.16
N GLU A 141 2.44 6.27 -5.98
CA GLU A 141 1.57 7.43 -6.00
C GLU A 141 1.78 8.24 -7.29
N THR A 142 0.69 8.56 -7.95
CA THR A 142 0.65 9.48 -9.09
C THR A 142 -0.15 10.70 -8.67
N ALA A 143 0.45 11.87 -8.74
CA ALA A 143 -0.13 13.14 -8.33
C ALA A 143 0.25 14.26 -9.33
N PRO A 144 -0.51 15.37 -9.39
CA PRO A 144 -0.08 16.55 -10.13
C PRO A 144 1.22 17.11 -9.55
N ASP A 145 2.13 17.54 -10.42
CA ASP A 145 3.30 18.32 -10.01
C ASP A 145 2.91 19.80 -9.83
N THR A 146 3.41 20.41 -8.79
CA THR A 146 3.25 21.86 -8.58
C THR A 146 4.09 22.67 -9.55
N GLY A 147 5.12 22.07 -10.19
CA GLY A 147 6.07 22.72 -11.07
C GLY A 147 7.12 23.56 -10.34
N LEU A 148 6.97 23.79 -9.05
CA LEU A 148 7.84 24.68 -8.26
C LEU A 148 9.29 24.16 -8.18
N ARG A 149 9.47 22.84 -8.12
CA ARG A 149 10.81 22.22 -8.10
C ARG A 149 11.59 22.52 -9.39
N LEU A 150 10.95 22.35 -10.54
CA LEU A 150 11.56 22.63 -11.84
C LEU A 150 11.85 24.13 -11.98
N GLN A 151 10.88 24.97 -11.64
CA GLN A 151 11.06 26.44 -11.68
C GLN A 151 12.29 26.89 -10.92
N ARG A 152 12.51 26.31 -9.73
CA ARG A 152 13.69 26.64 -8.92
C ARG A 152 14.98 26.09 -9.44
N MET A 153 14.97 24.85 -9.90
CA MET A 153 16.16 24.26 -10.51
C MET A 153 16.64 25.14 -11.66
N ILE A 154 15.71 25.66 -12.45
CA ILE A 154 16.01 26.59 -13.53
C ILE A 154 16.51 27.93 -12.97
N GLN A 155 15.80 28.54 -12.02
CA GLN A 155 16.18 29.84 -11.44
C GLN A 155 17.54 29.80 -10.74
N ASN A 156 17.81 28.75 -9.96
CA ASN A 156 19.08 28.59 -9.25
C ASN A 156 20.23 28.16 -10.18
N GLY A 157 19.91 27.54 -11.33
CA GLY A 157 20.91 27.11 -12.30
C GLY A 157 21.31 28.19 -13.30
N ILE A 158 20.56 29.31 -13.37
CA ILE A 158 20.90 30.44 -14.25
C ILE A 158 21.95 31.31 -13.54
N VAL A 159 23.18 31.30 -14.06
CA VAL A 159 24.24 32.21 -13.62
C VAL A 159 24.12 33.55 -14.35
N ASP A 160 24.54 34.65 -13.70
CA ASP A 160 24.36 36.01 -14.22
C ASP A 160 25.04 36.23 -15.53
N ASP A 161 26.17 35.59 -15.82
CA ASP A 161 26.96 35.66 -17.02
C ASP A 161 26.59 34.63 -18.10
N ALA A 162 25.52 33.83 -17.87
CA ALA A 162 25.05 32.85 -18.85
C ALA A 162 24.68 33.52 -20.18
N PRO A 163 24.98 32.88 -21.33
CA PRO A 163 24.56 33.40 -22.65
C PRO A 163 23.05 33.65 -22.71
N GLN A 164 22.67 34.76 -23.37
CA GLN A 164 21.26 35.17 -23.48
C GLN A 164 20.37 34.06 -24.05
N PHE A 165 20.86 33.36 -25.08
CA PHE A 165 20.16 32.21 -25.68
C PHE A 165 19.88 31.08 -24.66
N ALA A 166 20.82 30.79 -23.78
CA ALA A 166 20.62 29.76 -22.74
C ALA A 166 19.53 30.18 -21.74
N LYS A 167 19.51 31.46 -21.35
CA LYS A 167 18.46 32.02 -20.47
C LYS A 167 17.08 31.97 -21.14
N GLU A 168 17.00 32.32 -22.41
CA GLU A 168 15.75 32.26 -23.20
C GLU A 168 15.25 30.83 -23.35
N LEU A 169 16.14 29.87 -23.64
CA LEU A 169 15.79 28.46 -23.75
C LEU A 169 15.27 27.90 -22.43
N LEU A 170 15.91 28.21 -21.31
CA LEU A 170 15.46 27.75 -19.97
C LEU A 170 14.12 28.38 -19.61
N THR A 171 13.88 29.63 -19.98
CA THR A 171 12.60 30.32 -19.77
C THR A 171 11.48 29.66 -20.60
N GLU A 172 11.80 29.32 -21.87
CA GLU A 172 10.87 28.61 -22.75
C GLU A 172 10.53 27.21 -22.24
N ILE A 173 11.53 26.46 -21.74
CA ILE A 173 11.32 25.16 -21.07
C ILE A 173 10.39 25.32 -19.86
N GLN A 174 10.61 26.35 -19.03
CA GLN A 174 9.76 26.64 -17.87
C GLN A 174 8.30 26.91 -18.27
N GLY A 175 8.11 27.65 -19.38
CA GLY A 175 6.78 27.95 -19.94
C GLY A 175 6.13 26.76 -20.64
N SER A 176 6.94 25.84 -21.18
CA SER A 176 6.48 24.64 -21.90
C SER A 176 6.12 23.50 -20.96
N TYR A 177 6.63 23.50 -19.73
CA TYR A 177 6.32 22.49 -18.73
C TYR A 177 5.07 22.94 -17.97
N PRO A 178 3.88 22.40 -18.31
CA PRO A 178 2.67 22.84 -17.66
C PRO A 178 2.71 22.45 -16.19
N SER A 179 2.41 23.40 -15.32
CA SER A 179 2.01 23.08 -13.95
C SER A 179 0.88 22.05 -14.02
N GLY A 180 1.06 20.89 -13.37
CA GLY A 180 0.11 19.78 -13.45
C GLY A 180 0.60 18.58 -14.27
N ALA A 181 1.84 18.59 -14.79
CA ALA A 181 2.51 17.36 -15.21
C ALA A 181 2.45 16.37 -14.03
N ALA A 182 2.23 15.09 -14.31
CA ALA A 182 2.12 14.12 -13.22
C ALA A 182 3.51 13.67 -12.76
N VAL A 183 3.69 13.66 -11.44
CA VAL A 183 4.83 13.03 -10.77
C VAL A 183 4.42 11.65 -10.28
N VAL A 184 5.30 10.69 -10.51
CA VAL A 184 5.19 9.34 -9.97
C VAL A 184 6.23 9.18 -8.86
N ARG A 185 5.79 8.84 -7.67
CA ARG A 185 6.65 8.52 -6.52
C ARG A 185 6.35 7.12 -6.04
N ALA A 186 7.36 6.41 -5.60
CA ALA A 186 7.18 5.10 -5.00
C ALA A 186 7.72 5.11 -3.56
N TYR A 187 7.03 4.38 -2.69
CA TYR A 187 7.39 4.22 -1.30
C TYR A 187 7.40 2.73 -0.96
N ILE A 188 8.52 2.24 -0.48
CA ILE A 188 8.68 0.85 -0.06
C ILE A 188 8.73 0.84 1.47
N ALA A 189 7.71 0.31 2.11
CA ALA A 189 7.66 0.17 3.56
C ALA A 189 7.98 -1.27 3.95
N LEU A 190 8.98 -1.44 4.81
CA LEU A 190 9.45 -2.70 5.35
C LEU A 190 9.06 -2.77 6.82
N THR A 191 8.20 -3.72 7.16
CA THR A 191 7.65 -3.88 8.52
C THR A 191 8.28 -5.07 9.21
N PHE A 192 8.88 -4.83 10.37
CA PHE A 192 9.57 -5.81 11.20
C PHE A 192 8.86 -5.99 12.53
N ASN A 193 8.89 -7.20 13.08
CA ASN A 193 8.34 -7.50 14.39
C ASN A 193 9.41 -7.45 15.48
N ALA A 194 9.04 -6.93 16.65
CA ALA A 194 9.91 -6.88 17.83
C ALA A 194 10.13 -8.24 18.51
N ALA A 195 9.47 -9.32 18.07
CA ALA A 195 9.60 -10.63 18.71
C ALA A 195 11.06 -11.07 18.76
N ALA A 196 11.46 -11.61 19.90
CA ALA A 196 12.80 -12.17 20.05
C ALA A 196 12.95 -13.43 19.18
N ARG A 197 14.12 -13.58 18.54
CA ARG A 197 14.45 -14.72 17.67
C ARG A 197 14.46 -16.08 18.40
N SER A 198 14.55 -16.09 19.73
CA SER A 198 14.73 -17.33 20.54
C SER A 198 14.02 -17.26 21.89
N GLY A 199 12.74 -16.89 21.92
CA GLY A 199 11.94 -16.94 23.16
C GLY A 199 12.30 -15.92 24.25
N GLY A 200 13.15 -14.95 23.93
CA GLY A 200 13.56 -13.89 24.84
C GLY A 200 12.54 -12.73 24.94
N ARG A 201 12.93 -11.66 25.60
CA ARG A 201 12.16 -10.42 25.72
C ARG A 201 11.95 -9.75 24.36
N LYS A 202 10.76 -9.15 24.13
CA LYS A 202 10.52 -8.27 22.98
C LYS A 202 11.53 -7.13 23.00
N ARG A 203 12.08 -6.80 21.82
CA ARG A 203 13.00 -5.69 21.64
C ARG A 203 12.32 -4.34 21.86
N SER A 204 13.02 -3.41 22.49
CA SER A 204 12.55 -2.03 22.62
C SER A 204 12.68 -1.26 21.30
N ALA A 205 12.07 -0.07 21.22
CA ALA A 205 12.21 0.79 20.05
C ALA A 205 13.66 1.16 19.76
N ASP A 206 14.45 1.46 20.79
CA ASP A 206 15.87 1.81 20.62
C ASP A 206 16.73 0.62 20.18
N GLU A 207 16.42 -0.58 20.65
CA GLU A 207 17.10 -1.81 20.20
C GLU A 207 16.78 -2.08 18.73
N MET A 208 15.51 -1.93 18.33
CA MET A 208 15.09 -2.07 16.93
C MET A 208 15.70 -0.98 16.04
N GLY A 209 15.71 0.27 16.49
CA GLY A 209 16.32 1.39 15.75
C GLY A 209 17.79 1.14 15.45
N ARG A 210 18.59 0.71 16.44
CA ARG A 210 20.01 0.36 16.25
C ARG A 210 20.22 -0.85 15.35
N GLU A 211 19.37 -1.88 15.47
CA GLU A 211 19.44 -3.04 14.58
C GLU A 211 19.13 -2.66 13.13
N LEU A 212 18.04 -1.91 12.91
CA LEU A 212 17.66 -1.47 11.58
C LEU A 212 18.66 -0.48 10.97
N ALA A 213 19.31 0.37 11.79
CA ALA A 213 20.34 1.29 11.33
C ALA A 213 21.49 0.58 10.59
N SER A 214 21.87 -0.60 11.03
CA SER A 214 22.90 -1.40 10.35
C SER A 214 22.42 -2.10 9.08
N ARG A 215 21.10 -2.33 8.95
CA ARG A 215 20.49 -3.10 7.84
C ARG A 215 19.99 -2.20 6.69
N VAL A 216 19.56 -0.97 7.01
CA VAL A 216 19.00 -0.02 6.02
C VAL A 216 19.88 0.17 4.79
N PRO A 217 21.21 0.33 4.88
CA PRO A 217 22.04 0.49 3.69
C PRO A 217 21.93 -0.69 2.71
N GLY A 218 21.99 -1.93 3.22
CA GLY A 218 21.88 -3.12 2.39
C GLY A 218 20.50 -3.26 1.73
N LEU A 219 19.44 -2.98 2.50
CA LEU A 219 18.06 -3.02 2.00
C LEU A 219 17.82 -1.96 0.91
N THR A 220 18.43 -0.78 1.05
CA THR A 220 18.32 0.30 0.07
C THR A 220 19.13 0.01 -1.19
N LEU A 221 20.36 -0.49 -1.04
CA LEU A 221 21.27 -0.75 -2.15
C LEU A 221 20.69 -1.77 -3.13
N GLY A 222 20.04 -2.82 -2.63
CA GLY A 222 19.42 -3.85 -3.47
C GLY A 222 18.28 -3.36 -4.37
N LEU A 223 17.73 -2.17 -4.11
CA LEU A 223 16.68 -1.57 -4.94
C LEU A 223 17.22 -0.81 -6.17
N SER A 224 18.48 -0.38 -6.16
CA SER A 224 19.04 0.45 -7.23
C SER A 224 19.07 -0.23 -8.60
N SER A 225 19.13 -1.58 -8.63
CA SER A 225 19.12 -2.37 -9.87
C SER A 225 17.73 -2.70 -10.42
N THR A 226 16.67 -2.33 -9.71
CA THR A 226 15.29 -2.75 -10.03
C THR A 226 14.53 -1.74 -10.90
N GLY A 227 15.16 -0.67 -11.40
CA GLY A 227 14.49 0.44 -12.08
C GLY A 227 13.74 1.37 -11.12
N ALA A 228 14.01 1.25 -9.82
CA ALA A 228 13.43 2.13 -8.79
C ALA A 228 14.00 3.56 -8.83
N GLY A 229 15.00 3.84 -9.67
CA GLY A 229 15.66 5.13 -9.77
C GLY A 229 16.44 5.51 -8.50
N ALA A 230 16.41 6.78 -8.14
CA ALA A 230 17.05 7.23 -6.92
C ALA A 230 16.26 6.75 -5.69
N VAL A 231 16.93 5.98 -4.83
CA VAL A 231 16.35 5.42 -3.61
C VAL A 231 17.06 5.93 -2.37
N HIS A 232 16.29 6.30 -1.35
CA HIS A 232 16.82 6.75 -0.06
C HIS A 232 15.84 6.41 1.07
N PRO A 233 16.33 6.14 2.30
CA PRO A 233 15.45 6.03 3.44
C PRO A 233 14.82 7.39 3.74
N LEU A 234 13.50 7.44 3.99
CA LEU A 234 12.83 8.69 4.34
C LEU A 234 13.20 9.14 5.74
N SER A 235 13.52 10.42 5.91
CA SER A 235 13.60 11.09 7.21
C SER A 235 12.22 11.23 7.86
N ALA A 236 12.17 11.59 9.14
CA ALA A 236 10.91 11.83 9.83
C ALA A 236 10.10 12.97 9.19
N GLN A 237 10.78 14.03 8.77
CA GLN A 237 10.17 15.18 8.13
C GLN A 237 9.56 14.81 6.77
N GLU A 238 10.32 14.14 5.90
CA GLU A 238 9.82 13.70 4.59
C GLU A 238 8.62 12.76 4.73
N LEU A 239 8.65 11.84 5.70
CA LEU A 239 7.52 10.95 5.94
C LEU A 239 6.30 11.72 6.47
N CYS A 240 6.51 12.70 7.35
CA CYS A 240 5.44 13.59 7.81
C CYS A 240 4.79 14.34 6.64
N GLU A 241 5.57 14.88 5.72
CA GLU A 241 5.07 15.57 4.52
C GLU A 241 4.24 14.62 3.63
N VAL A 242 4.75 13.42 3.36
CA VAL A 242 4.03 12.39 2.56
C VAL A 242 2.67 12.07 3.17
N ILE A 243 2.60 11.86 4.49
CA ILE A 243 1.36 11.52 5.18
C ILE A 243 0.43 12.74 5.27
N ARG A 244 0.95 13.93 5.54
CA ARG A 244 0.14 15.17 5.58
C ARG A 244 -0.54 15.42 4.23
N VAL A 245 0.22 15.37 3.15
CA VAL A 245 -0.30 15.56 1.78
C VAL A 245 -1.29 14.45 1.38
N ALA A 246 -1.11 13.24 1.91
CA ALA A 246 -2.05 12.16 1.66
C ALA A 246 -3.42 12.43 2.30
N TYR A 247 -3.45 12.97 3.51
CA TYR A 247 -4.70 13.35 4.20
C TYR A 247 -5.25 14.68 3.72
N ASP A 248 -4.38 15.62 3.34
CA ASP A 248 -4.80 16.94 2.83
C ASP A 248 -4.02 17.33 1.56
N PRO A 249 -4.54 16.95 0.38
CA PRO A 249 -3.89 17.27 -0.88
C PRO A 249 -3.62 18.76 -1.11
N ALA A 250 -4.42 19.65 -0.50
CA ALA A 250 -4.22 21.09 -0.61
C ALA A 250 -2.92 21.57 0.09
N ALA A 251 -2.44 20.81 1.09
CA ALA A 251 -1.19 21.11 1.77
C ALA A 251 0.05 20.93 0.86
N ALA A 252 -0.06 20.18 -0.25
CA ALA A 252 1.08 19.92 -1.13
C ALA A 252 1.73 21.20 -1.64
N VAL A 253 0.94 22.15 -2.11
CA VAL A 253 1.46 23.43 -2.65
C VAL A 253 2.19 24.22 -1.57
N LEU A 254 1.60 24.30 -0.37
CA LEU A 254 2.20 25.04 0.75
C LEU A 254 3.51 24.42 1.23
N ILE A 255 3.57 23.09 1.29
CA ILE A 255 4.79 22.34 1.65
C ILE A 255 5.86 22.53 0.58
N ASP A 256 5.49 22.40 -0.70
CA ASP A 256 6.41 22.61 -1.81
C ASP A 256 6.93 24.07 -1.86
N GLU A 257 6.09 25.06 -1.59
CA GLU A 257 6.48 26.47 -1.50
C GLU A 257 7.47 26.72 -0.34
N ALA A 258 7.22 26.15 0.82
CA ALA A 258 8.05 26.29 1.99
C ALA A 258 9.41 25.59 1.80
N ASN A 259 9.38 24.32 1.35
CA ASN A 259 10.60 23.58 1.00
C ASN A 259 11.42 24.33 -0.03
N ALA A 260 10.71 24.90 -0.94
CA ALA A 260 11.21 25.66 -2.02
C ALA A 260 11.77 27.01 -1.50
N ALA A 261 11.32 27.69 -0.39
CA ALA A 261 11.93 28.86 0.28
C ALA A 261 13.16 28.50 1.13
N GLY A 262 13.46 27.19 1.27
CA GLY A 262 14.50 26.74 2.20
C GLY A 262 14.03 26.79 3.66
N GLU A 263 12.73 26.94 3.88
CA GLU A 263 12.06 26.99 5.19
C GLU A 263 11.02 25.86 5.28
N PRO A 264 11.46 24.58 5.28
CA PRO A 264 10.55 23.45 5.34
C PRO A 264 9.64 23.56 6.59
N PRO A 265 8.34 23.25 6.47
CA PRO A 265 7.44 23.29 7.60
C PRO A 265 7.86 22.23 8.64
N GLU A 266 7.95 22.60 9.89
CA GLU A 266 8.21 21.68 10.98
C GLU A 266 6.93 20.89 11.30
N LEU A 267 6.87 19.61 10.86
CA LEU A 267 5.71 18.75 11.03
C LEU A 267 5.96 17.68 12.10
N TYR A 268 5.02 17.54 13.02
CA TYR A 268 5.06 16.53 14.07
C TYR A 268 4.10 15.39 13.76
N TRP A 269 4.53 14.15 13.99
CA TRP A 269 3.76 12.95 13.65
C TRP A 269 2.30 12.95 14.10
N PRO A 270 1.94 13.38 15.32
CA PRO A 270 0.55 13.47 15.72
C PRO A 270 -0.29 14.46 14.90
N GLU A 271 0.33 15.45 14.28
CA GLU A 271 -0.31 16.56 13.58
C GLU A 271 -0.48 16.34 12.08
N VAL A 272 0.19 15.30 11.51
CA VAL A 272 0.11 15.02 10.07
C VAL A 272 -1.21 14.38 9.64
N GLY A 273 -2.02 13.93 10.60
CA GLY A 273 -3.36 13.42 10.32
C GLY A 273 -4.32 14.50 9.83
N PRO A 274 -5.53 14.12 9.41
CA PRO A 274 -6.55 15.07 8.98
C PRO A 274 -7.09 15.86 10.18
N THR A 275 -7.43 17.12 9.94
CA THR A 275 -8.16 17.95 10.92
C THR A 275 -9.53 17.36 11.24
N ALA A 276 -10.20 16.85 10.21
CA ALA A 276 -11.44 16.10 10.34
C ALA A 276 -11.57 15.05 9.25
N HIS A 277 -12.18 13.92 9.59
CA HIS A 277 -12.57 12.94 8.59
C HIS A 277 -13.93 12.32 8.86
N GLN A 278 -14.53 11.80 7.82
CA GLN A 278 -15.75 11.01 7.87
C GLN A 278 -15.62 9.83 6.90
N ALA A 279 -15.60 8.62 7.45
CA ALA A 279 -15.81 7.44 6.66
C ALA A 279 -17.29 7.28 6.36
N THR A 280 -17.62 6.97 5.11
CA THR A 280 -18.96 6.52 4.67
C THR A 280 -18.93 5.03 4.37
N TRP A 281 -20.03 4.47 3.90
CA TRP A 281 -20.09 3.06 3.51
C TRP A 281 -19.08 2.71 2.41
N ASP A 282 -18.83 3.65 1.49
CA ASP A 282 -18.13 3.42 0.23
C ASP A 282 -17.13 4.52 -0.16
N SER A 283 -16.92 5.52 0.70
CA SER A 283 -15.92 6.58 0.50
C SER A 283 -15.36 7.09 1.84
N TYR A 284 -14.26 7.80 1.76
CA TYR A 284 -13.56 8.41 2.88
C TYR A 284 -13.33 9.89 2.61
N ARG A 285 -14.04 10.75 3.33
CA ARG A 285 -13.83 12.19 3.27
C ARG A 285 -12.82 12.62 4.32
N HIS A 286 -11.83 13.38 3.91
CA HIS A 286 -10.77 13.88 4.79
C HIS A 286 -10.33 15.26 4.33
N ASP A 287 -10.21 16.19 5.24
CA ASP A 287 -9.85 17.58 5.01
C ASP A 287 -10.41 18.14 3.68
N SER A 288 -9.54 18.47 2.73
CA SER A 288 -9.90 19.04 1.42
C SER A 288 -10.34 18.02 0.35
N ALA A 289 -10.37 16.72 0.67
CA ALA A 289 -10.54 15.69 -0.35
C ALA A 289 -11.52 14.57 0.02
N THR A 290 -11.89 13.79 -1.00
CA THR A 290 -12.62 12.53 -0.85
C THR A 290 -11.84 11.43 -1.56
N SER A 291 -11.62 10.34 -0.86
CA SER A 291 -10.94 9.14 -1.37
C SER A 291 -11.88 7.95 -1.44
N VAL A 292 -11.67 7.13 -2.44
CA VAL A 292 -12.34 5.84 -2.57
C VAL A 292 -11.27 4.78 -2.76
N THR A 293 -11.38 3.68 -2.02
CA THR A 293 -10.40 2.60 -2.03
C THR A 293 -11.06 1.29 -2.47
N TRP A 294 -10.40 0.62 -3.40
CA TRP A 294 -10.71 -0.73 -3.88
C TRP A 294 -9.63 -1.70 -3.41
N MET A 295 -10.00 -2.95 -3.30
CA MET A 295 -9.05 -4.03 -3.09
C MET A 295 -9.12 -5.04 -4.23
N MET A 296 -8.00 -5.63 -4.58
CA MET A 296 -7.94 -6.75 -5.50
C MET A 296 -8.64 -7.97 -4.89
N SER A 297 -9.58 -8.53 -5.62
CA SER A 297 -10.29 -9.77 -5.22
C SER A 297 -9.74 -11.00 -5.92
N THR A 298 -9.12 -10.83 -7.06
CA THR A 298 -8.49 -11.92 -7.83
C THR A 298 -7.36 -11.34 -8.65
N ALA A 299 -6.19 -11.95 -8.56
CA ALA A 299 -5.05 -11.61 -9.39
C ALA A 299 -5.29 -11.94 -10.87
N PRO A 300 -4.59 -11.28 -11.80
CA PRO A 300 -4.59 -11.64 -13.22
C PRO A 300 -4.21 -13.10 -13.40
N ARG A 301 -4.83 -13.77 -14.36
CA ARG A 301 -4.57 -15.18 -14.68
C ARG A 301 -3.79 -15.30 -15.98
N GLY A 302 -2.97 -16.33 -16.08
CA GLY A 302 -2.14 -16.62 -17.25
C GLY A 302 -0.90 -15.73 -17.33
N ASN A 303 -0.30 -15.66 -18.51
CA ASN A 303 0.87 -14.83 -18.74
C ASN A 303 0.51 -13.36 -18.62
N VAL A 304 1.16 -12.67 -17.71
CA VAL A 304 0.95 -11.25 -17.40
C VAL A 304 2.19 -10.50 -17.90
N PRO A 305 2.06 -9.62 -18.91
CA PRO A 305 3.18 -8.80 -19.36
C PRO A 305 3.59 -7.80 -18.27
N SER A 306 4.87 -7.45 -18.19
CA SER A 306 5.42 -6.45 -17.27
C SER A 306 4.69 -5.09 -17.32
N SER A 307 4.18 -4.73 -18.50
CA SER A 307 3.45 -3.48 -18.74
C SER A 307 1.96 -3.50 -18.35
N ILE A 308 1.44 -4.61 -17.78
CA ILE A 308 -0.02 -4.76 -17.51
C ILE A 308 -0.60 -3.65 -16.64
N LEU A 309 0.18 -3.13 -15.69
CA LEU A 309 -0.22 -2.08 -14.79
C LEU A 309 0.08 -0.66 -15.31
N ALA A 310 0.76 -0.51 -16.44
CA ALA A 310 1.22 0.80 -16.93
C ALA A 310 0.09 1.84 -17.02
N ARG A 311 -1.06 1.45 -17.57
CA ARG A 311 -2.23 2.34 -17.64
C ARG A 311 -2.84 2.65 -16.27
N LEU A 312 -2.84 1.68 -15.37
CA LEU A 312 -3.35 1.87 -14.01
C LEU A 312 -2.44 2.81 -13.22
N LEU A 313 -1.13 2.73 -13.43
CA LEU A 313 -0.15 3.60 -12.76
C LEU A 313 -0.05 4.99 -13.39
N ALA A 314 -0.37 5.13 -14.68
CA ALA A 314 -0.34 6.42 -15.38
C ALA A 314 -1.34 7.42 -14.76
N PRO A 315 -1.06 8.74 -14.86
CA PRO A 315 -1.99 9.78 -14.39
C PRO A 315 -3.34 9.69 -15.12
N HIS A 316 -4.39 10.19 -14.47
CA HIS A 316 -5.74 10.23 -15.05
C HIS A 316 -6.40 11.57 -14.75
N ARG A 317 -7.00 12.20 -15.76
CA ARG A 317 -7.59 13.53 -15.66
C ARG A 317 -8.71 13.69 -14.63
N ASP A 318 -9.42 12.60 -14.32
CA ASP A 318 -10.55 12.60 -13.39
C ASP A 318 -10.15 12.24 -11.95
N ILE A 319 -8.85 11.97 -11.72
CA ILE A 319 -8.32 11.57 -10.42
C ILE A 319 -7.19 12.53 -10.05
N ALA A 320 -7.38 13.29 -8.99
CA ALA A 320 -6.36 14.23 -8.53
C ALA A 320 -5.11 13.53 -7.98
N ARG A 321 -5.30 12.47 -7.18
CA ARG A 321 -4.23 11.62 -6.66
C ARG A 321 -4.64 10.16 -6.76
N LYS A 322 -3.74 9.32 -7.22
CA LYS A 322 -3.98 7.89 -7.28
C LYS A 322 -2.83 7.15 -6.60
N ARG A 323 -3.18 6.21 -5.71
CA ARG A 323 -2.23 5.29 -5.09
C ARG A 323 -2.57 3.87 -5.48
N VAL A 324 -1.57 3.13 -5.89
CA VAL A 324 -1.63 1.69 -6.09
C VAL A 324 -0.64 1.08 -5.12
N THR A 325 -1.15 0.36 -4.15
CA THR A 325 -0.32 -0.24 -3.09
C THR A 325 -0.34 -1.75 -3.21
N LEU A 326 0.82 -2.33 -3.46
CA LEU A 326 1.07 -3.76 -3.41
C LEU A 326 1.46 -4.15 -1.99
N LEU A 327 0.82 -5.15 -1.45
CA LEU A 327 1.06 -5.67 -0.11
C LEU A 327 1.64 -7.07 -0.23
N TYR A 328 2.82 -7.30 0.34
CA TYR A 328 3.50 -8.58 0.35
C TYR A 328 3.67 -9.09 1.78
N ARG A 329 3.34 -10.34 2.00
CA ARG A 329 3.58 -11.04 3.28
C ARG A 329 4.37 -12.30 2.98
N PRO A 330 5.65 -12.33 3.30
CA PRO A 330 6.45 -13.53 3.21
C PRO A 330 5.87 -14.64 4.09
N ILE A 331 5.93 -15.86 3.62
CA ILE A 331 5.53 -17.04 4.37
C ILE A 331 6.83 -17.72 4.82
N ASP A 332 6.90 -18.05 6.10
CA ASP A 332 8.02 -18.79 6.66
C ASP A 332 8.31 -20.08 5.84
N ALA A 333 9.57 -20.33 5.53
CA ALA A 333 9.99 -21.42 4.66
C ALA A 333 9.49 -22.80 5.12
N ALA A 334 9.46 -23.04 6.45
CA ALA A 334 8.95 -24.31 6.99
C ALA A 334 7.44 -24.49 6.78
N ARG A 335 6.68 -23.38 6.71
CA ARG A 335 5.24 -23.39 6.41
C ARG A 335 4.98 -23.39 4.89
N ALA A 336 5.85 -22.75 4.12
CA ALA A 336 5.72 -22.65 2.67
C ALA A 336 5.65 -24.01 2.01
N ALA A 337 6.58 -24.92 2.32
CA ALA A 337 6.60 -26.29 1.81
C ALA A 337 5.27 -27.02 2.09
N ALA A 338 4.76 -26.96 3.30
CA ALA A 338 3.50 -27.61 3.67
C ALA A 338 2.28 -27.04 2.93
N ILE A 339 2.24 -25.72 2.71
CA ILE A 339 1.17 -25.04 1.96
C ILE A 339 1.20 -25.48 0.50
N VAL A 340 2.38 -25.42 -0.12
CA VAL A 340 2.56 -25.74 -1.54
C VAL A 340 2.21 -27.21 -1.80
N GLU A 341 2.66 -28.14 -0.95
CA GLU A 341 2.28 -29.53 -1.05
C GLU A 341 0.77 -29.75 -0.89
N ALA A 342 0.11 -29.05 0.04
CA ALA A 342 -1.34 -29.11 0.21
C ALA A 342 -2.06 -28.60 -1.04
N ASP A 343 -1.57 -27.52 -1.66
CA ASP A 343 -2.15 -26.97 -2.89
C ASP A 343 -2.01 -27.96 -4.06
N VAL A 344 -0.85 -28.61 -4.22
CA VAL A 344 -0.66 -29.67 -5.24
C VAL A 344 -1.61 -30.83 -5.00
N ARG A 345 -1.73 -31.34 -3.75
CA ARG A 345 -2.65 -32.43 -3.42
C ARG A 345 -4.10 -32.05 -3.73
N ASN A 346 -4.54 -30.85 -3.33
CA ASN A 346 -5.90 -30.36 -3.57
C ASN A 346 -6.20 -30.17 -5.07
N ALA A 347 -5.24 -29.62 -5.81
CA ALA A 347 -5.39 -29.42 -7.25
C ALA A 347 -5.45 -30.77 -8.00
N THR A 348 -4.61 -31.73 -7.61
CA THR A 348 -4.60 -33.09 -8.18
C THR A 348 -5.87 -33.85 -7.82
N PHE A 349 -6.36 -33.76 -6.58
CA PHE A 349 -7.62 -34.36 -6.17
C PHE A 349 -8.79 -33.82 -7.00
N ASN A 350 -8.89 -32.47 -7.13
CA ASN A 350 -9.93 -31.84 -7.95
C ASN A 350 -9.85 -32.23 -9.44
N LEU A 351 -8.67 -32.53 -9.95
CA LEU A 351 -8.46 -32.98 -11.32
C LEU A 351 -8.93 -34.44 -11.49
N SER A 352 -8.55 -35.33 -10.55
CA SER A 352 -8.82 -36.75 -10.60
C SER A 352 -10.27 -37.11 -10.24
N SER A 353 -10.94 -36.30 -9.43
CA SER A 353 -12.34 -36.53 -9.01
C SER A 353 -13.38 -36.14 -10.07
N ALA A 354 -12.99 -35.54 -11.17
CA ALA A 354 -13.88 -35.13 -12.25
C ALA A 354 -13.81 -36.11 -13.42
N ASP A 355 -14.95 -36.69 -13.84
CA ASP A 355 -15.04 -37.57 -15.02
C ASP A 355 -14.51 -36.89 -16.31
N ARG A 356 -14.69 -35.59 -16.43
CA ARG A 356 -14.15 -34.75 -17.50
C ARG A 356 -13.49 -33.50 -16.91
N PRO A 357 -12.16 -33.49 -16.72
CA PRO A 357 -11.46 -32.35 -16.19
C PRO A 357 -11.64 -31.11 -17.07
N SER A 358 -11.97 -29.99 -16.43
CA SER A 358 -12.07 -28.70 -17.15
C SER A 358 -10.66 -28.18 -17.51
N ALA A 359 -10.53 -27.41 -18.58
CA ALA A 359 -9.27 -26.73 -18.91
C ALA A 359 -8.74 -25.87 -17.76
N ARG A 360 -9.66 -25.35 -16.92
CA ARG A 360 -9.32 -24.59 -15.73
C ARG A 360 -8.69 -25.46 -14.64
N SER A 361 -9.20 -26.65 -14.37
CA SER A 361 -8.61 -27.58 -13.38
C SER A 361 -7.24 -28.05 -13.82
N ILE A 362 -7.07 -28.35 -15.11
CA ILE A 362 -5.75 -28.71 -15.69
C ILE A 362 -4.74 -27.55 -15.51
N ALA A 363 -5.14 -26.32 -15.84
CA ALA A 363 -4.27 -25.15 -15.68
C ALA A 363 -3.95 -24.88 -14.21
N SER A 364 -4.90 -25.07 -13.28
CA SER A 364 -4.69 -24.90 -11.84
C SER A 364 -3.70 -25.93 -11.29
N THR A 365 -3.80 -27.20 -11.70
CA THR A 365 -2.85 -28.24 -11.26
C THR A 365 -1.45 -27.96 -11.79
N ARG A 366 -1.34 -27.54 -13.06
CA ARG A 366 -0.04 -27.17 -13.64
C ARG A 366 0.60 -26.00 -12.89
N ALA A 367 -0.19 -24.98 -12.55
CA ALA A 367 0.30 -23.84 -11.77
C ALA A 367 0.75 -24.25 -10.37
N ALA A 368 -0.01 -25.12 -9.67
CA ALA A 368 0.38 -25.60 -8.35
C ALA A 368 1.70 -26.41 -8.39
N VAL A 369 1.88 -27.27 -9.39
CA VAL A 369 3.13 -28.02 -9.58
C VAL A 369 4.30 -27.10 -9.90
N ALA A 370 4.09 -26.06 -10.73
CA ALA A 370 5.14 -25.09 -11.04
C ALA A 370 5.55 -24.31 -9.77
N THR A 371 4.59 -23.84 -8.95
CA THR A 371 4.89 -23.18 -7.68
C THR A 371 5.65 -24.10 -6.73
N ALA A 372 5.33 -25.40 -6.69
CA ALA A 372 6.05 -26.36 -5.87
C ALA A 372 7.50 -26.56 -6.34
N ALA A 373 7.72 -26.58 -7.65
CA ALA A 373 9.06 -26.68 -8.22
C ALA A 373 9.91 -25.42 -7.95
N GLU A 374 9.31 -24.24 -8.03
CA GLU A 374 9.95 -22.97 -7.72
C GLU A 374 10.31 -22.87 -6.23
N GLU A 375 9.38 -23.23 -5.33
CA GLU A 375 9.64 -23.27 -3.88
C GLU A 375 10.75 -24.25 -3.54
N ALA A 376 10.73 -25.46 -4.09
CA ALA A 376 11.78 -26.46 -3.89
C ALA A 376 13.16 -26.01 -4.43
N SER A 377 13.21 -25.09 -5.40
CA SER A 377 14.43 -24.48 -5.88
C SER A 377 14.94 -23.31 -5.03
N GLY A 378 14.24 -22.99 -3.94
CA GLY A 378 14.59 -21.93 -3.00
C GLY A 378 13.88 -20.59 -3.23
N ALA A 379 12.89 -20.54 -4.12
CA ALA A 379 12.05 -19.36 -4.25
C ALA A 379 11.13 -19.21 -3.03
N GLY A 380 11.14 -18.04 -2.41
CA GLY A 380 10.27 -17.76 -1.27
C GLY A 380 8.79 -17.68 -1.67
N LEU A 381 7.90 -18.19 -0.81
CA LEU A 381 6.46 -18.05 -1.00
C LEU A 381 5.95 -16.76 -0.36
N VAL A 382 5.19 -15.98 -1.12
CA VAL A 382 4.69 -14.67 -0.68
C VAL A 382 3.18 -14.56 -0.93
N ASN A 383 2.43 -14.26 0.11
CA ASN A 383 1.05 -13.79 -0.06
C ASN A 383 1.06 -12.34 -0.53
N PHE A 384 0.33 -12.02 -1.59
CA PHE A 384 0.25 -10.65 -2.05
C PHE A 384 -1.19 -10.17 -2.20
N GLY A 385 -1.37 -8.86 -2.04
CA GLY A 385 -2.63 -8.16 -2.22
C GLY A 385 -2.38 -6.81 -2.89
N MET A 386 -3.46 -6.15 -3.31
CA MET A 386 -3.38 -4.82 -3.90
C MET A 386 -4.53 -3.96 -3.41
N LEU A 387 -4.22 -2.72 -3.07
CA LEU A 387 -5.17 -1.64 -2.82
C LEU A 387 -5.01 -0.58 -3.91
N ILE A 388 -6.12 -0.01 -4.35
CA ILE A 388 -6.13 1.11 -5.28
C ILE A 388 -6.97 2.21 -4.63
N THR A 389 -6.37 3.38 -4.43
CA THR A 389 -7.06 4.55 -3.85
C THR A 389 -7.07 5.67 -4.87
N ALA A 390 -8.26 6.14 -5.21
CA ALA A 390 -8.46 7.34 -6.00
C ALA A 390 -8.94 8.48 -5.08
N THR A 391 -8.27 9.62 -5.15
CA THR A 391 -8.57 10.83 -4.37
C THR A 391 -8.99 11.94 -5.33
N VAL A 392 -10.08 12.61 -5.02
CA VAL A 392 -10.60 13.78 -5.73
C VAL A 392 -10.71 14.95 -4.75
N THR A 393 -10.36 16.14 -5.21
CA THR A 393 -10.52 17.39 -4.46
C THR A 393 -11.89 18.03 -4.69
N ASP A 394 -12.50 17.76 -5.86
CA ASP A 394 -13.89 18.12 -6.16
C ASP A 394 -14.78 16.88 -6.04
N ARG A 395 -15.71 16.92 -5.08
CA ARG A 395 -16.65 15.82 -4.82
C ARG A 395 -17.54 15.49 -6.01
N SER A 396 -17.84 16.44 -6.87
CA SER A 396 -18.65 16.20 -8.08
C SER A 396 -18.00 15.18 -9.03
N ARG A 397 -16.66 15.08 -9.00
CA ARG A 397 -15.87 14.16 -9.83
C ARG A 397 -15.69 12.76 -9.23
N GLU A 398 -16.28 12.49 -8.06
CA GLU A 398 -16.14 11.18 -7.40
C GLU A 398 -16.64 10.03 -8.28
N GLN A 399 -17.76 10.21 -8.98
CA GLN A 399 -18.34 9.17 -9.85
C GLN A 399 -17.48 8.93 -11.09
N ASP A 400 -16.92 9.99 -11.67
CA ASP A 400 -16.00 9.89 -12.80
C ASP A 400 -14.72 9.15 -12.42
N ALA A 401 -14.16 9.46 -11.23
CA ALA A 401 -13.00 8.75 -10.69
C ALA A 401 -13.29 7.26 -10.43
N ARG A 402 -14.51 6.92 -9.96
CA ARG A 402 -14.94 5.53 -9.79
C ARG A 402 -14.99 4.79 -11.13
N ALA A 403 -15.63 5.38 -12.14
CA ALA A 403 -15.70 4.81 -13.47
C ALA A 403 -14.30 4.65 -14.10
N ALA A 404 -13.41 5.62 -13.88
CA ALA A 404 -12.03 5.56 -14.34
C ALA A 404 -11.27 4.36 -13.72
N ILE A 405 -11.36 4.13 -12.41
CA ILE A 405 -10.71 2.99 -11.77
C ILE A 405 -11.28 1.65 -12.26
N ASP A 406 -12.59 1.55 -12.43
CA ASP A 406 -13.23 0.33 -12.95
C ASP A 406 -12.69 0.00 -14.37
N ASN A 407 -12.59 1.00 -15.25
CA ASN A 407 -12.05 0.86 -16.61
C ASN A 407 -10.55 0.51 -16.60
N LEU A 408 -9.75 1.22 -15.81
CA LEU A 408 -8.29 0.98 -15.69
C LEU A 408 -8.00 -0.41 -15.13
N SER A 409 -8.76 -0.84 -14.13
CA SER A 409 -8.64 -2.19 -13.55
C SER A 409 -9.02 -3.28 -14.55
N ALA A 410 -10.08 -3.08 -15.32
CA ALA A 410 -10.49 -4.02 -16.39
C ALA A 410 -9.40 -4.14 -17.46
N THR A 411 -8.79 -3.03 -17.88
CA THR A 411 -7.67 -3.02 -18.84
C THR A 411 -6.45 -3.77 -18.30
N ALA A 412 -6.18 -3.65 -17.01
CA ALA A 412 -5.12 -4.39 -16.31
C ALA A 412 -5.50 -5.85 -15.99
N ARG A 413 -6.64 -6.35 -16.45
CA ARG A 413 -7.18 -7.69 -16.15
C ARG A 413 -7.30 -7.96 -14.64
N LEU A 414 -7.38 -6.92 -13.83
CA LEU A 414 -7.59 -7.01 -12.39
C LEU A 414 -9.09 -7.13 -12.08
N ARG A 415 -9.41 -7.99 -11.12
CA ARG A 415 -10.72 -7.96 -10.49
C ARG A 415 -10.60 -7.22 -9.17
N VAL A 416 -11.13 -6.02 -9.13
CA VAL A 416 -11.17 -5.19 -7.93
C VAL A 416 -12.59 -5.13 -7.38
N ARG A 417 -12.70 -4.91 -6.10
CA ARG A 417 -13.96 -4.62 -5.42
C ARG A 417 -13.79 -3.41 -4.52
N LEU A 418 -14.83 -2.63 -4.43
CA LEU A 418 -14.89 -1.52 -3.50
C LEU A 418 -14.81 -2.02 -2.05
N VAL A 419 -14.01 -1.38 -1.22
CA VAL A 419 -13.95 -1.69 0.22
C VAL A 419 -15.16 -1.02 0.88
N HIS A 420 -16.12 -1.83 1.31
CA HIS A 420 -17.32 -1.33 1.98
C HIS A 420 -17.16 -1.34 3.49
N GLY A 421 -17.58 -0.26 4.15
CA GLY A 421 -17.67 -0.14 5.61
C GLY A 421 -16.32 0.01 6.35
N SER A 422 -15.19 0.08 5.62
CA SER A 422 -13.84 0.22 6.19
C SER A 422 -12.94 1.05 5.27
N GLN A 423 -13.49 2.10 4.70
CA GLN A 423 -12.76 2.96 3.75
C GLN A 423 -11.61 3.72 4.41
N ASP A 424 -11.76 4.16 5.65
CA ASP A 424 -10.72 4.76 6.47
C ASP A 424 -9.52 3.83 6.71
N SER A 425 -9.81 2.58 7.08
CA SER A 425 -8.78 1.56 7.32
C SER A 425 -8.06 1.16 6.02
N ALA A 426 -8.80 1.05 4.92
CA ALA A 426 -8.24 0.75 3.61
C ALA A 426 -7.36 1.91 3.08
N PHE A 427 -7.81 3.16 3.29
CA PHE A 427 -7.01 4.34 2.98
C PHE A 427 -5.70 4.36 3.76
N ALA A 428 -5.75 4.13 5.07
CA ALA A 428 -4.55 4.09 5.91
C ALA A 428 -3.61 2.94 5.50
N ALA A 429 -4.13 1.76 5.14
CA ALA A 429 -3.32 0.64 4.68
C ALA A 429 -2.71 0.87 3.28
N ALA A 430 -3.27 1.77 2.48
CA ALA A 430 -2.71 2.18 1.20
C ALA A 430 -1.62 3.26 1.33
N LEU A 431 -1.36 3.77 2.54
CA LEU A 431 -0.25 4.66 2.84
C LEU A 431 1.00 3.85 3.23
N PRO A 432 2.21 4.41 3.10
CA PRO A 432 3.44 3.73 3.48
C PRO A 432 3.63 3.68 5.00
N LEU A 433 2.60 3.23 5.73
CA LEU A 433 2.59 3.12 7.19
C LEU A 433 2.99 1.72 7.69
N GLY A 434 3.13 0.75 6.79
CA GLY A 434 3.46 -0.63 7.13
C GLY A 434 2.40 -1.35 7.96
N LEU A 435 1.12 -1.00 7.81
CA LEU A 435 0.03 -1.62 8.55
C LEU A 435 -0.22 -3.05 8.07
N VAL A 436 0.01 -4.02 8.93
CA VAL A 436 -0.24 -5.44 8.66
C VAL A 436 -1.69 -5.76 9.02
N LEU A 437 -2.61 -5.59 8.06
CA LEU A 437 -4.06 -5.65 8.29
C LEU A 437 -4.55 -6.87 9.08
N PRO A 438 -4.08 -8.11 8.84
CA PRO A 438 -4.51 -9.27 9.62
C PRO A 438 -4.24 -9.15 11.13
N LYS A 439 -3.20 -8.42 11.55
CA LYS A 439 -2.89 -8.20 12.97
C LYS A 439 -3.89 -7.28 13.68
N HIS A 440 -4.64 -6.47 12.92
CA HIS A 440 -5.66 -5.57 13.44
C HIS A 440 -7.06 -6.20 13.50
N LEU A 441 -7.23 -7.43 13.01
CA LEU A 441 -8.51 -8.12 13.08
C LEU A 441 -8.78 -8.59 14.53
N GLN A 442 -10.03 -8.38 14.96
CA GLN A 442 -10.53 -8.86 16.27
C GLN A 442 -10.98 -10.32 16.15
N VAL A 443 -10.07 -11.21 15.75
CA VAL A 443 -10.31 -12.66 15.66
C VAL A 443 -9.26 -13.40 16.48
N PRO A 444 -9.56 -14.63 16.96
CA PRO A 444 -8.59 -15.46 17.66
C PRO A 444 -7.28 -15.61 16.88
N ALA A 445 -6.18 -15.77 17.60
CA ALA A 445 -4.84 -15.83 17.00
C ALA A 445 -4.71 -17.00 16.02
N GLU A 446 -5.37 -18.14 16.31
CA GLU A 446 -5.37 -19.33 15.47
C GLU A 446 -6.00 -19.09 14.11
N VAL A 447 -7.08 -18.32 14.06
CA VAL A 447 -7.75 -17.93 12.81
C VAL A 447 -6.98 -16.84 12.08
N ARG A 448 -6.34 -15.93 12.83
CA ARG A 448 -5.55 -14.82 12.28
C ARG A 448 -4.33 -15.32 11.50
N GLY A 449 -3.72 -16.42 11.93
CA GLY A 449 -2.58 -17.04 11.27
C GLY A 449 -2.90 -17.74 9.94
N GLN A 450 -4.20 -17.93 9.63
CA GLN A 450 -4.69 -18.56 8.40
C GLN A 450 -5.20 -17.54 7.36
N LEU A 451 -5.27 -16.26 7.71
CA LEU A 451 -5.67 -15.13 6.87
C LEU A 451 -4.44 -14.40 6.31
#